data_e43846a7c408a4e3b5d3aef7a520063a
#
_entry.id   e43846a7c408a4e3b5d3aef7a520063a
#
_cell.length_a   1.000
_cell.length_b   1.000
_cell.length_c   1.000
_cell.angle_alpha   90.00
_cell.angle_beta   90.00
_cell.angle_gamma   90.00
#
_symmetry.space_group_name_H-M   'P 1'
#
loop_
_entity.id
_entity.type
_entity.pdbx_description
1 polymer ?
#
loop_
_entity_poly.entity_id
_entity_poly.type
_entity_poly.pdbx_seq_one_letter_code
_entity_poly.pdbx_strand_id
1 'polypeptide(L)'
;MLSNACFFDGVCSPGMEIRLLRYFVTVADEGTVSAAAERLHMTQPALSRQVKQLEKAIGVRLFQRSGARLRLTNAGEEFLGEARDLLRRFDQAERLAAHLSAGHLTSVSFGAPSTTLVDIVAPFIAGFAPDDPEPSVTSIDIDPDLPDLMSRIDIAITTQPPSPGFPTLTLARLPVWAYVRGDRPHAEAESIEVGALVEENLVLPTPDFAARRLLDHTVRGLGRHYGAVVETFNGEIAQALAAAGRGVAVVTDDSRFGLRPRRITDGGRCLEVALHAVWAHDHHAPAALEALARRLQDFCRQRYGPTLDGGGAAVAPPGAGSCAGEGGLRRSVL
;
A
#
# COMPACT_ATOMS: atom_id res chain seq x y z
N MET A 1 -20.16 -15.75 -41.73
CA MET A 1 -18.82 -16.03 -42.32
C MET A 1 -18.00 -14.75 -42.16
N LEU A 2 -17.25 -14.61 -41.09
CA LEU A 2 -16.24 -13.57 -40.92
C LEU A 2 -14.94 -14.26 -40.53
N SER A 3 -14.04 -14.27 -41.49
CA SER A 3 -12.71 -14.81 -41.43
C SER A 3 -11.86 -13.99 -40.46
N ASN A 4 -11.36 -14.62 -39.38
CA ASN A 4 -10.29 -14.08 -38.55
C ASN A 4 -9.00 -14.10 -39.35
N ALA A 5 -8.67 -12.99 -39.96
CA ALA A 5 -7.36 -12.76 -40.57
C ALA A 5 -6.37 -12.45 -39.44
N CYS A 6 -5.43 -13.38 -39.19
CA CYS A 6 -4.22 -13.16 -38.39
C CYS A 6 -3.34 -12.10 -39.07
N PHE A 7 -3.25 -10.92 -38.48
CA PHE A 7 -2.24 -9.92 -38.79
C PHE A 7 -1.12 -10.01 -37.76
N PHE A 8 -0.15 -10.88 -37.98
CA PHE A 8 1.25 -10.73 -37.56
C PHE A 8 2.10 -11.78 -38.28
N ASP A 9 3.21 -11.37 -38.83
CA ASP A 9 4.09 -12.09 -39.73
C ASP A 9 4.32 -13.59 -39.43
N GLY A 10 3.89 -14.43 -40.34
CA GLY A 10 4.66 -15.56 -40.91
C GLY A 10 4.89 -16.81 -40.06
N VAL A 11 4.33 -16.96 -38.83
CA VAL A 11 4.35 -18.25 -38.12
C VAL A 11 2.98 -18.54 -37.57
N CYS A 12 2.17 -19.27 -38.31
CA CYS A 12 0.94 -19.85 -37.80
C CYS A 12 1.32 -21.04 -36.89
N SER A 13 1.86 -20.77 -35.70
CA SER A 13 1.92 -21.74 -34.64
C SER A 13 0.49 -22.02 -34.20
N PRO A 14 0.01 -23.28 -34.11
CA PRO A 14 -1.25 -23.60 -33.48
C PRO A 14 -1.17 -22.98 -32.05
N GLY A 15 -2.02 -22.00 -31.78
CA GLY A 15 -1.93 -21.17 -30.60
C GLY A 15 -1.84 -22.00 -29.31
N MET A 16 -0.95 -21.60 -28.45
CA MET A 16 -0.83 -22.18 -27.11
C MET A 16 -2.11 -21.83 -26.31
N GLU A 17 -2.98 -22.82 -26.14
CA GLU A 17 -4.25 -22.63 -25.40
C GLU A 17 -4.00 -22.77 -23.90
N ILE A 18 -4.64 -21.94 -23.08
CA ILE A 18 -4.59 -22.02 -21.62
C ILE A 18 -4.97 -23.40 -21.08
N ARG A 19 -5.92 -24.06 -21.75
CA ARG A 19 -6.32 -25.42 -21.42
C ARG A 19 -5.17 -26.42 -21.52
N LEU A 20 -4.32 -26.30 -22.53
CA LEU A 20 -3.15 -27.17 -22.71
C LEU A 20 -2.10 -26.95 -21.61
N LEU A 21 -1.92 -25.70 -21.15
CA LEU A 21 -1.06 -25.39 -20.00
C LEU A 21 -1.59 -26.05 -18.71
N ARG A 22 -2.91 -25.99 -18.46
CA ARG A 22 -3.52 -26.69 -17.29
C ARG A 22 -3.25 -28.17 -17.34
N TYR A 23 -3.41 -28.82 -18.49
CA TYR A 23 -3.12 -30.24 -18.66
C TYR A 23 -1.66 -30.57 -18.39
N PHE A 24 -0.76 -29.77 -18.93
CA PHE A 24 0.69 -29.93 -18.71
C PHE A 24 1.05 -29.81 -17.21
N VAL A 25 0.61 -28.76 -16.55
CA VAL A 25 0.87 -28.55 -15.11
C VAL A 25 0.29 -29.68 -14.27
N THR A 26 -0.95 -30.09 -14.53
CA THR A 26 -1.57 -31.21 -13.80
C THR A 26 -0.79 -32.52 -13.99
N VAL A 27 -0.31 -32.82 -15.20
CA VAL A 27 0.52 -34.01 -15.44
C VAL A 27 1.86 -33.93 -14.73
N ALA A 28 2.46 -32.73 -14.65
CA ALA A 28 3.70 -32.51 -13.92
C ALA A 28 3.51 -32.70 -12.40
N ASP A 29 2.41 -32.21 -11.86
CA ASP A 29 2.09 -32.31 -10.43
C ASP A 29 1.77 -33.75 -10.00
N GLU A 30 1.01 -34.50 -10.80
CA GLU A 30 0.62 -35.88 -10.52
C GLU A 30 1.71 -36.92 -10.84
N GLY A 31 2.71 -36.55 -11.61
CA GLY A 31 3.84 -37.42 -12.02
C GLY A 31 3.46 -38.57 -12.93
N THR A 32 2.17 -38.81 -13.22
CA THR A 32 1.68 -39.80 -14.18
C THR A 32 0.49 -39.27 -14.99
N VAL A 33 0.40 -39.67 -16.26
CA VAL A 33 -0.75 -39.27 -17.11
C VAL A 33 -2.06 -39.90 -16.63
N SER A 34 -2.00 -41.06 -16.02
CA SER A 34 -3.22 -41.76 -15.53
C SER A 34 -3.84 -41.03 -14.34
N ALA A 35 -3.05 -40.65 -13.33
CA ALA A 35 -3.53 -39.90 -12.18
C ALA A 35 -4.01 -38.48 -12.59
N ALA A 36 -3.28 -37.82 -13.49
CA ALA A 36 -3.71 -36.53 -14.03
C ALA A 36 -5.04 -36.65 -14.83
N ALA A 37 -5.20 -37.70 -15.61
CA ALA A 37 -6.42 -37.92 -16.36
C ALA A 37 -7.64 -38.16 -15.43
N GLU A 38 -7.44 -38.90 -14.36
CA GLU A 38 -8.47 -39.12 -13.34
C GLU A 38 -8.88 -37.80 -12.68
N ARG A 39 -7.89 -36.99 -12.24
CA ARG A 39 -8.12 -35.68 -11.65
C ARG A 39 -8.82 -34.69 -12.59
N LEU A 40 -8.53 -34.79 -13.90
CA LEU A 40 -9.14 -33.94 -14.94
C LEU A 40 -10.44 -34.52 -15.51
N HIS A 41 -10.93 -35.64 -15.01
CA HIS A 41 -12.10 -36.38 -15.54
C HIS A 41 -11.99 -36.65 -17.04
N MET A 42 -10.79 -37.01 -17.49
CA MET A 42 -10.47 -37.33 -18.88
C MET A 42 -9.98 -38.77 -19.03
N THR A 43 -10.04 -39.30 -20.27
CA THR A 43 -9.33 -40.56 -20.56
C THR A 43 -7.83 -40.32 -20.73
N GLN A 44 -7.01 -41.25 -20.27
CA GLN A 44 -5.54 -41.16 -20.40
C GLN A 44 -5.08 -40.96 -21.86
N PRO A 45 -5.64 -41.62 -22.89
CA PRO A 45 -5.26 -41.35 -24.28
C PRO A 45 -5.61 -39.92 -24.75
N ALA A 46 -6.74 -39.37 -24.25
CA ALA A 46 -7.13 -38.01 -24.59
C ALA A 46 -6.16 -37.00 -24.00
N LEU A 47 -5.83 -37.11 -22.69
CA LEU A 47 -4.89 -36.25 -22.03
C LEU A 47 -3.49 -36.33 -22.66
N SER A 48 -3.01 -37.54 -22.97
CA SER A 48 -1.71 -37.73 -23.64
C SER A 48 -1.66 -37.04 -25.01
N ARG A 49 -2.76 -37.03 -25.77
CA ARG A 49 -2.82 -36.29 -27.04
C ARG A 49 -2.74 -34.77 -26.83
N GLN A 50 -3.41 -34.24 -25.81
CA GLN A 50 -3.39 -32.82 -25.51
C GLN A 50 -1.99 -32.33 -25.08
N VAL A 51 -1.29 -33.12 -24.25
CA VAL A 51 0.11 -32.82 -23.87
C VAL A 51 1.02 -32.82 -25.10
N LYS A 52 0.89 -33.83 -25.98
CA LYS A 52 1.65 -33.86 -27.26
C LYS A 52 1.31 -32.69 -28.17
N GLN A 53 0.07 -32.22 -28.17
CA GLN A 53 -0.34 -31.03 -28.90
C GLN A 53 0.39 -29.78 -28.39
N LEU A 54 0.52 -29.61 -27.08
CA LEU A 54 1.30 -28.55 -26.48
C LEU A 54 2.78 -28.64 -26.89
N GLU A 55 3.42 -29.82 -26.73
CA GLU A 55 4.79 -30.05 -27.12
C GLU A 55 5.06 -29.71 -28.61
N LYS A 56 4.08 -30.07 -29.47
CA LYS A 56 4.13 -29.72 -30.90
C LYS A 56 4.01 -28.19 -31.12
N ALA A 57 3.11 -27.54 -30.39
CA ALA A 57 2.88 -26.09 -30.50
C ALA A 57 4.12 -25.27 -30.12
N ILE A 58 4.84 -25.68 -29.09
CA ILE A 58 6.06 -25.00 -28.62
C ILE A 58 7.34 -25.55 -29.24
N GLY A 59 7.27 -26.66 -29.99
CA GLY A 59 8.41 -27.27 -30.71
C GLY A 59 9.40 -28.01 -29.79
N VAL A 60 9.08 -28.25 -28.51
CA VAL A 60 10.00 -28.86 -27.55
C VAL A 60 9.28 -29.98 -26.78
N ARG A 61 10.00 -31.05 -26.44
CA ARG A 61 9.46 -32.08 -25.54
C ARG A 61 9.56 -31.60 -24.10
N LEU A 62 8.43 -31.65 -23.40
CA LEU A 62 8.35 -31.27 -21.98
C LEU A 62 8.47 -32.47 -21.05
N PHE A 63 8.13 -33.66 -21.55
CA PHE A 63 8.21 -34.90 -20.79
C PHE A 63 9.10 -35.94 -21.46
N GLN A 64 9.74 -36.74 -20.63
CA GLN A 64 10.49 -37.95 -21.01
C GLN A 64 10.03 -39.14 -20.17
N ARG A 65 10.13 -40.34 -20.74
CA ARG A 65 9.85 -41.58 -20.03
C ARG A 65 11.07 -42.01 -19.22
N SER A 66 10.87 -42.29 -17.95
CA SER A 66 11.86 -42.90 -17.06
C SER A 66 11.24 -44.18 -16.45
N GLY A 67 11.35 -45.30 -17.11
CA GLY A 67 10.65 -46.53 -16.75
C GLY A 67 9.12 -46.39 -16.88
N ALA A 68 8.41 -46.69 -15.80
CA ALA A 68 6.96 -46.57 -15.72
C ALA A 68 6.48 -45.14 -15.38
N ARG A 69 7.38 -44.20 -15.03
CA ARG A 69 7.07 -42.83 -14.65
C ARG A 69 7.36 -41.84 -15.77
N LEU A 70 6.59 -40.76 -15.78
CA LEU A 70 6.82 -39.61 -16.61
C LEU A 70 7.64 -38.59 -15.80
N ARG A 71 8.71 -38.06 -16.38
CA ARG A 71 9.53 -36.99 -15.77
C ARG A 71 9.58 -35.80 -16.72
N LEU A 72 9.71 -34.63 -16.16
CA LEU A 72 9.99 -33.43 -16.95
C LEU A 72 11.38 -33.55 -17.61
N THR A 73 11.53 -32.95 -18.76
CA THR A 73 12.83 -32.60 -19.36
C THR A 73 13.33 -31.30 -18.72
N ASN A 74 14.61 -30.91 -18.96
CA ASN A 74 15.10 -29.61 -18.51
C ASN A 74 14.22 -28.46 -19.07
N ALA A 75 13.82 -28.54 -20.35
CA ALA A 75 12.89 -27.59 -20.95
C ALA A 75 11.50 -27.63 -20.29
N GLY A 76 11.05 -28.81 -19.86
CA GLY A 76 9.81 -28.98 -19.11
C GLY A 76 9.84 -28.34 -17.73
N GLU A 77 10.98 -28.42 -17.02
CA GLU A 77 11.17 -27.77 -15.72
C GLU A 77 11.16 -26.25 -15.83
N GLU A 78 11.91 -25.71 -16.80
CA GLU A 78 11.89 -24.26 -17.08
C GLU A 78 10.48 -23.77 -17.47
N PHE A 79 9.83 -24.49 -18.38
CA PHE A 79 8.50 -24.12 -18.87
C PHE A 79 7.42 -24.27 -17.80
N LEU A 80 7.58 -25.14 -16.79
CA LEU A 80 6.61 -25.33 -15.71
C LEU A 80 6.43 -24.06 -14.86
N GLY A 81 7.52 -23.34 -14.60
CA GLY A 81 7.47 -22.05 -13.90
C GLY A 81 6.60 -21.04 -14.62
N GLU A 82 6.91 -20.82 -15.91
CA GLU A 82 6.17 -19.89 -16.77
C GLU A 82 4.71 -20.30 -16.98
N ALA A 83 4.46 -21.60 -17.17
CA ALA A 83 3.09 -22.11 -17.31
C ALA A 83 2.23 -21.87 -16.07
N ARG A 84 2.80 -22.06 -14.88
CA ARG A 84 2.12 -21.76 -13.61
C ARG A 84 1.84 -20.27 -13.46
N ASP A 85 2.77 -19.41 -13.82
CA ASP A 85 2.61 -17.96 -13.77
C ASP A 85 1.52 -17.48 -14.71
N LEU A 86 1.49 -17.98 -15.95
CA LEU A 86 0.43 -17.67 -16.91
C LEU A 86 -0.94 -18.14 -16.42
N LEU A 87 -1.04 -19.34 -15.85
CA LEU A 87 -2.29 -19.82 -15.30
C LEU A 87 -2.77 -18.96 -14.10
N ARG A 88 -1.88 -18.56 -13.21
CA ARG A 88 -2.24 -17.64 -12.12
C ARG A 88 -2.80 -16.32 -12.65
N ARG A 89 -2.15 -15.72 -13.65
CA ARG A 89 -2.62 -14.48 -14.29
C ARG A 89 -3.96 -14.66 -15.00
N PHE A 90 -4.15 -15.80 -15.66
CA PHE A 90 -5.42 -16.12 -16.30
C PHE A 90 -6.55 -16.27 -15.28
N ASP A 91 -6.33 -17.00 -14.20
CA ASP A 91 -7.31 -17.16 -13.12
C ASP A 91 -7.63 -15.82 -12.41
N GLN A 92 -6.65 -14.91 -12.32
CA GLN A 92 -6.89 -13.54 -11.86
C GLN A 92 -7.79 -12.77 -12.83
N ALA A 93 -7.54 -12.87 -14.13
CA ALA A 93 -8.36 -12.21 -15.15
C ALA A 93 -9.79 -12.77 -15.19
N GLU A 94 -9.98 -14.09 -15.03
CA GLU A 94 -11.31 -14.70 -14.94
C GLU A 94 -12.06 -14.21 -13.68
N ARG A 95 -11.40 -14.17 -12.54
CA ARG A 95 -11.98 -13.59 -11.31
C ARG A 95 -12.35 -12.12 -11.54
N LEU A 96 -11.45 -11.33 -12.07
CA LEU A 96 -11.71 -9.93 -12.38
C LEU A 96 -12.93 -9.79 -13.30
N ALA A 97 -13.04 -10.60 -14.37
CA ALA A 97 -14.17 -10.57 -15.29
C ALA A 97 -15.49 -10.93 -14.59
N ALA A 98 -15.48 -11.92 -13.69
CA ALA A 98 -16.64 -12.28 -12.88
C ALA A 98 -17.06 -11.14 -11.93
N HIS A 99 -16.10 -10.44 -11.35
CA HIS A 99 -16.33 -9.29 -10.46
C HIS A 99 -16.83 -8.08 -11.22
N LEU A 100 -16.27 -7.79 -12.40
CA LEU A 100 -16.73 -6.72 -13.29
C LEU A 100 -18.22 -6.89 -13.64
N SER A 101 -18.66 -8.13 -13.84
CA SER A 101 -20.06 -8.43 -14.15
C SER A 101 -21.01 -8.30 -12.95
N ALA A 102 -20.49 -8.42 -11.73
CA ALA A 102 -21.28 -8.41 -10.49
C ALA A 102 -21.32 -7.04 -9.77
N GLY A 103 -20.49 -6.08 -10.18
CA GLY A 103 -20.40 -4.76 -9.53
C GLY A 103 -19.93 -4.80 -8.06
N HIS A 104 -19.38 -5.94 -7.62
CA HIS A 104 -18.88 -6.11 -6.25
C HIS A 104 -17.36 -5.99 -6.20
N LEU A 105 -16.86 -5.32 -5.17
CA LEU A 105 -15.45 -5.35 -4.79
C LEU A 105 -15.19 -6.61 -3.96
N THR A 106 -14.48 -7.58 -4.53
CA THR A 106 -14.00 -8.73 -3.74
C THR A 106 -12.54 -8.58 -3.33
N SER A 107 -11.82 -7.69 -4.00
CA SER A 107 -10.48 -7.25 -3.60
C SER A 107 -10.36 -5.76 -3.76
N VAL A 108 -9.47 -5.14 -2.99
CA VAL A 108 -9.17 -3.72 -3.07
C VAL A 108 -7.67 -3.49 -2.88
N SER A 109 -7.08 -2.70 -3.77
CA SER A 109 -5.67 -2.30 -3.69
C SER A 109 -5.55 -0.87 -3.19
N PHE A 110 -4.80 -0.69 -2.09
CA PHE A 110 -4.46 0.61 -1.54
C PHE A 110 -3.03 1.00 -1.93
N GLY A 111 -2.87 2.22 -2.43
CA GLY A 111 -1.57 2.86 -2.61
C GLY A 111 -1.41 4.03 -1.65
N ALA A 112 -0.32 4.07 -0.90
CA ALA A 112 -0.02 5.20 -0.02
C ALA A 112 1.49 5.28 0.26
N PRO A 113 2.02 6.46 0.67
CA PRO A 113 3.36 6.56 1.23
C PRO A 113 3.52 5.65 2.44
N SER A 114 4.73 5.16 2.67
CA SER A 114 5.04 4.16 3.70
C SER A 114 4.52 4.51 5.09
N THR A 115 4.64 5.76 5.51
CA THR A 115 4.11 6.25 6.79
C THR A 115 2.60 6.08 6.87
N THR A 116 1.87 6.51 5.82
CA THR A 116 0.42 6.40 5.75
C THR A 116 -0.03 4.94 5.75
N LEU A 117 0.74 4.04 5.10
CA LEU A 117 0.47 2.61 5.14
C LEU A 117 0.52 2.07 6.57
N VAL A 118 1.54 2.43 7.34
CA VAL A 118 1.75 1.92 8.70
C VAL A 118 0.78 2.54 9.70
N ASP A 119 0.61 3.86 9.67
CA ASP A 119 -0.13 4.57 10.72
C ASP A 119 -1.64 4.63 10.45
N ILE A 120 -2.08 4.48 9.20
CA ILE A 120 -3.50 4.62 8.82
C ILE A 120 -4.05 3.36 8.15
N VAL A 121 -3.42 2.90 7.03
CA VAL A 121 -4.00 1.82 6.23
C VAL A 121 -3.96 0.49 6.98
N ALA A 122 -2.84 0.14 7.60
CA ALA A 122 -2.70 -1.12 8.31
C ALA A 122 -3.67 -1.23 9.51
N PRO A 123 -3.83 -0.22 10.39
CA PRO A 123 -4.85 -0.25 11.43
C PRO A 123 -6.29 -0.26 10.89
N PHE A 124 -6.56 0.38 9.74
CA PHE A 124 -7.87 0.33 9.10
C PHE A 124 -8.20 -1.06 8.60
N ILE A 125 -7.28 -1.70 7.89
CA ILE A 125 -7.43 -3.08 7.38
C ILE A 125 -7.58 -4.08 8.53
N ALA A 126 -6.92 -3.86 9.67
CA ALA A 126 -7.06 -4.72 10.85
C ALA A 126 -8.50 -4.76 11.38
N GLY A 127 -9.34 -3.79 11.03
CA GLY A 127 -10.77 -3.74 11.36
C GLY A 127 -11.69 -4.33 10.27
N PHE A 128 -11.16 -4.97 9.23
CA PHE A 128 -11.98 -5.56 8.17
C PHE A 128 -12.73 -6.80 8.67
N ALA A 129 -13.99 -6.90 8.27
CA ALA A 129 -14.83 -8.07 8.49
C ALA A 129 -14.58 -9.14 7.42
N PRO A 130 -15.00 -10.41 7.63
CA PRO A 130 -14.79 -11.49 6.66
C PRO A 130 -15.43 -11.28 5.28
N ASP A 131 -16.45 -10.43 5.19
CA ASP A 131 -17.16 -10.06 3.97
C ASP A 131 -16.62 -8.77 3.32
N ASP A 132 -15.64 -8.11 3.94
CA ASP A 132 -14.93 -7.01 3.32
C ASP A 132 -14.03 -7.49 2.15
N PRO A 133 -13.73 -6.61 1.17
CA PRO A 133 -12.84 -6.96 0.06
C PRO A 133 -11.45 -7.36 0.56
N GLU A 134 -10.84 -8.35 -0.08
CA GLU A 134 -9.47 -8.77 0.24
C GLU A 134 -8.48 -7.61 -0.02
N PRO A 135 -7.80 -7.08 1.00
CA PRO A 135 -6.96 -5.91 0.83
C PRO A 135 -5.57 -6.29 0.30
N SER A 136 -5.06 -5.49 -0.61
CA SER A 136 -3.65 -5.46 -0.97
C SER A 136 -3.10 -4.05 -0.80
N VAL A 137 -1.82 -3.93 -0.47
CA VAL A 137 -1.19 -2.63 -0.21
C VAL A 137 0.10 -2.48 -0.99
N THR A 138 0.33 -1.29 -1.51
CA THR A 138 1.54 -0.94 -2.26
C THR A 138 2.06 0.41 -1.77
N SER A 139 3.36 0.46 -1.47
CA SER A 139 4.00 1.75 -1.22
C SER A 139 4.14 2.51 -2.52
N ILE A 140 3.73 3.78 -2.49
CA ILE A 140 3.84 4.69 -3.63
C ILE A 140 4.73 5.88 -3.26
N ASP A 141 5.22 6.56 -4.30
CA ASP A 141 5.92 7.82 -4.13
C ASP A 141 5.00 8.90 -3.54
N ILE A 142 5.59 9.91 -2.95
CA ILE A 142 4.83 10.99 -2.29
C ILE A 142 4.15 11.89 -3.33
N ASP A 143 4.71 11.96 -4.53
CA ASP A 143 4.19 12.74 -5.66
C ASP A 143 3.98 11.82 -6.90
N PRO A 144 3.02 10.89 -6.87
CA PRO A 144 2.84 9.93 -7.95
C PRO A 144 2.15 10.56 -9.16
N ASP A 145 2.44 10.04 -10.35
CA ASP A 145 1.60 10.26 -11.53
C ASP A 145 0.25 9.55 -11.31
N LEU A 146 -0.79 10.30 -11.00
CA LEU A 146 -2.11 9.75 -10.69
C LEU A 146 -2.72 8.91 -11.82
N PRO A 147 -2.71 9.32 -13.10
CA PRO A 147 -3.21 8.49 -14.20
C PRO A 147 -2.56 7.11 -14.27
N ASP A 148 -1.23 7.04 -14.21
CA ASP A 148 -0.52 5.76 -14.21
C ASP A 148 -0.83 4.96 -12.94
N LEU A 149 -0.86 5.60 -11.78
CA LEU A 149 -1.15 4.97 -10.51
C LEU A 149 -2.56 4.35 -10.50
N MET A 150 -3.59 5.09 -10.95
CA MET A 150 -4.99 4.64 -10.97
C MET A 150 -5.24 3.49 -11.95
N SER A 151 -4.34 3.23 -12.87
CA SER A 151 -4.40 2.02 -13.72
C SER A 151 -4.05 0.73 -12.97
N ARG A 152 -3.46 0.82 -11.78
CA ARG A 152 -2.89 -0.30 -11.00
C ARG A 152 -3.41 -0.40 -9.58
N ILE A 153 -4.02 0.66 -9.08
CA ILE A 153 -4.46 0.79 -7.68
C ILE A 153 -5.89 1.32 -7.65
N ASP A 154 -6.73 0.74 -6.79
CA ASP A 154 -8.14 1.12 -6.69
C ASP A 154 -8.32 2.40 -5.86
N ILE A 155 -7.61 2.54 -4.74
CA ILE A 155 -7.63 3.74 -3.89
C ILE A 155 -6.20 4.18 -3.60
N ALA A 156 -5.84 5.39 -4.06
CA ALA A 156 -4.62 6.04 -3.64
C ALA A 156 -4.89 6.98 -2.46
N ILE A 157 -4.01 6.97 -1.47
CA ILE A 157 -4.03 7.91 -0.36
C ILE A 157 -2.84 8.84 -0.52
N THR A 158 -3.10 10.13 -0.71
CA THR A 158 -2.10 11.13 -1.07
C THR A 158 -2.28 12.41 -0.29
N THR A 159 -1.21 13.19 -0.17
CA THR A 159 -1.22 14.55 0.38
C THR A 159 -1.29 15.62 -0.72
N GLN A 160 -1.39 15.23 -1.98
CA GLN A 160 -1.59 16.16 -3.09
C GLN A 160 -2.98 16.78 -3.05
N PRO A 161 -3.14 18.03 -3.52
CA PRO A 161 -4.44 18.62 -3.72
C PRO A 161 -5.30 17.78 -4.68
N PRO A 162 -6.64 17.83 -4.55
CA PRO A 162 -7.53 17.18 -5.49
C PRO A 162 -7.19 17.54 -6.93
N SER A 163 -7.00 16.52 -7.78
CA SER A 163 -6.74 16.72 -9.22
C SER A 163 -8.04 16.64 -9.99
N PRO A 164 -8.31 17.56 -10.94
CA PRO A 164 -9.46 17.46 -11.83
C PRO A 164 -9.48 16.12 -12.57
N GLY A 165 -10.63 15.46 -12.59
CA GLY A 165 -10.81 14.17 -13.27
C GLY A 165 -10.78 12.93 -12.38
N PHE A 166 -10.39 13.06 -11.11
CA PHE A 166 -10.45 11.94 -10.16
C PHE A 166 -11.38 12.28 -9.00
N PRO A 167 -12.37 11.42 -8.68
CA PRO A 167 -13.10 11.51 -7.43
C PRO A 167 -12.14 11.53 -6.25
N THR A 168 -12.36 12.46 -5.34
CA THR A 168 -11.46 12.70 -4.21
C THR A 168 -12.27 12.93 -2.95
N LEU A 169 -11.87 12.29 -1.87
CA LEU A 169 -12.44 12.49 -0.54
C LEU A 169 -11.33 12.89 0.43
N THR A 170 -11.48 14.03 1.09
CA THR A 170 -10.56 14.42 2.17
C THR A 170 -10.80 13.52 3.37
N LEU A 171 -9.77 12.74 3.76
CA LEU A 171 -9.83 11.80 4.87
C LEU A 171 -9.61 12.50 6.22
N ALA A 172 -8.57 13.33 6.28
CA ALA A 172 -8.17 14.04 7.50
C ALA A 172 -7.29 15.25 7.18
N ARG A 173 -7.11 16.12 8.17
CA ARG A 173 -6.02 17.08 8.25
C ARG A 173 -5.10 16.66 9.39
N LEU A 174 -3.90 16.25 9.06
CA LEU A 174 -2.95 15.73 10.03
C LEU A 174 -2.04 16.88 10.50
N PRO A 175 -1.97 17.14 11.82
CA PRO A 175 -1.02 18.12 12.33
C PRO A 175 0.41 17.73 12.01
N VAL A 176 1.23 18.72 11.70
CA VAL A 176 2.68 18.55 11.69
C VAL A 176 3.17 18.69 13.12
N TRP A 177 3.77 17.64 13.64
CA TRP A 177 4.24 17.57 15.02
C TRP A 177 5.71 17.88 15.14
N ALA A 178 6.08 18.65 16.17
CA ALA A 178 7.42 18.70 16.70
C ALA A 178 7.54 17.68 17.84
N TYR A 179 8.33 16.63 17.63
CA TYR A 179 8.57 15.60 18.64
C TYR A 179 9.79 15.98 19.48
N VAL A 180 9.53 16.27 20.74
CA VAL A 180 10.51 16.81 21.69
C VAL A 180 10.76 15.77 22.79
N ARG A 181 12.03 15.64 23.18
CA ARG A 181 12.40 14.83 24.34
C ARG A 181 11.99 15.56 25.63
N GLY A 182 11.53 14.80 26.64
CA GLY A 182 10.95 15.36 27.85
C GLY A 182 11.88 16.25 28.70
N ASP A 183 13.18 16.19 28.48
CA ASP A 183 14.21 17.02 29.18
C ASP A 183 14.64 18.27 28.40
N ARG A 184 14.00 18.55 27.28
CA ARG A 184 14.35 19.67 26.39
C ARG A 184 13.42 20.86 26.58
N PRO A 185 13.85 22.08 26.20
CA PRO A 185 12.96 23.21 26.05
C PRO A 185 11.72 22.84 25.24
N HIS A 186 10.61 23.48 25.49
CA HIS A 186 9.32 23.20 24.86
C HIS A 186 8.66 21.85 25.19
N ALA A 187 9.28 20.98 26.00
CA ALA A 187 8.68 19.69 26.36
C ALA A 187 7.33 19.81 27.10
N GLU A 188 7.10 20.91 27.80
CA GLU A 188 5.84 21.19 28.53
C GLU A 188 4.93 22.19 27.79
N ALA A 189 5.35 22.75 26.66
CA ALA A 189 4.54 23.67 25.86
C ALA A 189 3.41 22.92 25.15
N GLU A 190 2.27 23.55 24.91
CA GLU A 190 1.20 22.98 24.08
C GLU A 190 1.52 23.05 22.59
N SER A 191 2.23 24.11 22.19
CA SER A 191 2.66 24.33 20.81
C SER A 191 4.01 25.03 20.74
N ILE A 192 4.62 25.00 19.57
CA ILE A 192 5.87 25.69 19.25
C ILE A 192 5.62 26.53 18.01
N GLU A 193 5.83 27.86 18.12
CA GLU A 193 5.80 28.73 16.96
C GLU A 193 6.98 28.43 16.02
N VAL A 194 6.73 28.45 14.71
CA VAL A 194 7.76 28.18 13.70
C VAL A 194 9.00 29.03 13.91
N GLY A 195 8.83 30.30 14.31
CA GLY A 195 9.93 31.20 14.61
C GLY A 195 10.85 30.74 15.74
N ALA A 196 10.30 30.05 16.75
CA ALA A 196 11.07 29.43 17.83
C ALA A 196 11.65 28.06 17.43
N LEU A 197 10.87 27.30 16.65
CA LEU A 197 11.28 25.98 16.20
C LEU A 197 12.55 26.00 15.34
N VAL A 198 12.72 27.00 14.48
CA VAL A 198 13.88 27.10 13.57
C VAL A 198 15.19 27.42 14.30
N GLU A 199 15.13 27.86 15.56
CA GLU A 199 16.34 28.09 16.40
C GLU A 199 16.83 26.75 17.03
N GLU A 200 16.04 25.69 16.99
CA GLU A 200 16.43 24.37 17.49
C GLU A 200 17.23 23.60 16.44
N ASN A 201 17.99 22.60 16.89
CA ASN A 201 18.51 21.58 15.98
C ASN A 201 17.33 20.72 15.51
N LEU A 202 17.13 20.61 14.20
CA LEU A 202 15.99 19.90 13.64
C LEU A 202 16.38 18.57 12.99
N VAL A 203 15.51 17.60 13.11
CA VAL A 203 15.55 16.35 12.35
C VAL A 203 14.35 16.37 11.43
N LEU A 204 14.58 16.55 10.14
CA LEU A 204 13.55 16.77 9.15
C LEU A 204 13.53 15.61 8.13
N PRO A 205 12.36 15.22 7.62
CA PRO A 205 12.30 14.35 6.45
C PRO A 205 12.85 15.09 5.22
N THR A 206 13.15 14.33 4.17
CA THR A 206 13.57 14.87 2.87
C THR A 206 12.51 15.79 2.26
N PRO A 207 12.85 16.71 1.33
CA PRO A 207 11.93 17.74 0.81
C PRO A 207 10.69 17.21 0.06
N ASP A 208 10.68 15.96 -0.33
CA ASP A 208 9.54 15.28 -0.96
C ASP A 208 8.37 15.04 0.01
N PHE A 209 8.59 15.06 1.32
CA PHE A 209 7.52 14.91 2.31
C PHE A 209 6.66 16.18 2.43
N ALA A 210 5.32 16.00 2.50
CA ALA A 210 4.37 17.11 2.60
C ALA A 210 4.59 17.98 3.84
N ALA A 211 4.89 17.36 4.99
CA ALA A 211 5.22 18.07 6.22
C ALA A 211 6.45 18.97 6.06
N ARG A 212 7.49 18.46 5.38
CA ARG A 212 8.70 19.23 5.09
C ARG A 212 8.40 20.38 4.13
N ARG A 213 7.69 20.15 3.03
CA ARG A 213 7.32 21.21 2.07
C ARG A 213 6.52 22.33 2.74
N LEU A 214 5.56 21.96 3.59
CA LEU A 214 4.76 22.92 4.33
C LEU A 214 5.61 23.76 5.28
N LEU A 215 6.48 23.12 6.05
CA LEU A 215 7.40 23.80 6.96
C LEU A 215 8.35 24.72 6.18
N ASP A 216 8.96 24.24 5.09
CA ASP A 216 9.86 25.03 4.24
C ASP A 216 9.16 26.26 3.64
N HIS A 217 7.89 26.10 3.24
CA HIS A 217 7.09 27.22 2.74
C HIS A 217 6.85 28.27 3.82
N THR A 218 6.49 27.83 5.03
CA THR A 218 6.23 28.71 6.16
C THR A 218 7.49 29.44 6.61
N VAL A 219 8.61 28.73 6.77
CA VAL A 219 9.90 29.31 7.17
C VAL A 219 10.37 30.36 6.17
N ARG A 220 10.24 30.09 4.87
CA ARG A 220 10.55 31.06 3.80
C ARG A 220 9.64 32.28 3.87
N GLY A 221 8.34 32.08 4.12
CA GLY A 221 7.37 33.16 4.28
C GLY A 221 7.70 34.10 5.43
N LEU A 222 8.31 33.59 6.50
CA LEU A 222 8.79 34.36 7.64
C LEU A 222 10.18 35.02 7.42
N GLY A 223 10.81 34.81 6.25
CA GLY A 223 12.18 35.30 5.99
C GLY A 223 13.21 34.65 6.91
N ARG A 224 12.93 33.47 7.44
CA ARG A 224 13.80 32.72 8.34
C ARG A 224 14.55 31.62 7.62
N HIS A 225 15.57 31.07 8.29
CA HIS A 225 16.36 29.93 7.84
C HIS A 225 16.48 28.95 8.99
N TYR A 226 16.69 27.69 8.66
CA TYR A 226 17.01 26.67 9.64
C TYR A 226 18.41 26.88 10.21
N GLY A 227 18.57 26.55 11.49
CA GLY A 227 19.87 26.32 12.08
C GLY A 227 20.49 25.01 11.58
N ALA A 228 20.85 24.10 12.49
CA ALA A 228 21.35 22.78 12.13
C ALA A 228 20.20 21.84 11.79
N VAL A 229 20.32 21.15 10.63
CA VAL A 229 19.33 20.16 10.16
C VAL A 229 20.02 18.83 9.91
N VAL A 230 19.43 17.76 10.45
CA VAL A 230 19.70 16.38 10.07
C VAL A 230 18.57 15.91 9.20
N GLU A 231 18.86 15.48 7.97
CA GLU A 231 17.85 14.95 7.06
C GLU A 231 17.70 13.43 7.18
N THR A 232 16.47 12.94 6.99
CA THR A 232 16.13 11.53 7.00
C THR A 232 15.00 11.24 6.01
N PHE A 233 14.99 10.05 5.45
CA PHE A 233 13.97 9.60 4.50
C PHE A 233 12.73 8.96 5.17
N ASN A 234 12.67 8.92 6.52
CA ASN A 234 11.62 8.22 7.25
C ASN A 234 11.33 8.93 8.58
N GLY A 235 10.04 9.12 8.90
CA GLY A 235 9.60 9.81 10.11
C GLY A 235 9.89 9.03 11.38
N GLU A 236 9.88 7.72 11.36
CA GLU A 236 10.26 6.89 12.51
C GLU A 236 11.74 7.06 12.85
N ILE A 237 12.60 7.11 11.82
CA ILE A 237 14.03 7.39 12.01
C ILE A 237 14.23 8.82 12.53
N ALA A 238 13.43 9.79 12.05
CA ALA A 238 13.47 11.14 12.58
C ALA A 238 13.19 11.17 14.08
N GLN A 239 12.14 10.48 14.52
CA GLN A 239 11.79 10.37 15.93
C GLN A 239 12.86 9.61 16.74
N ALA A 240 13.45 8.55 16.20
CA ALA A 240 14.55 7.83 16.87
C ALA A 240 15.78 8.73 17.08
N LEU A 241 16.14 9.54 16.09
CA LEU A 241 17.22 10.53 16.20
C LEU A 241 16.90 11.61 17.24
N ALA A 242 15.65 12.08 17.31
CA ALA A 242 15.21 13.03 18.33
C ALA A 242 15.27 12.39 19.73
N ALA A 243 14.85 11.15 19.90
CA ALA A 243 14.96 10.40 21.15
C ALA A 243 16.43 10.24 21.58
N ALA A 244 17.35 10.06 20.63
CA ALA A 244 18.79 10.06 20.84
C ALA A 244 19.39 11.46 21.12
N GLY A 245 18.57 12.50 21.20
CA GLY A 245 19.00 13.87 21.53
C GLY A 245 19.64 14.65 20.39
N ARG A 246 19.45 14.22 19.12
CA ARG A 246 20.04 14.88 17.95
C ARG A 246 19.29 16.14 17.53
N GLY A 247 18.09 16.38 18.04
CA GLY A 247 17.28 17.55 17.73
C GLY A 247 15.81 17.32 17.99
N VAL A 248 14.95 18.15 17.39
CA VAL A 248 13.50 18.06 17.37
C VAL A 248 13.07 17.44 16.05
N ALA A 249 12.35 16.33 16.07
CA ALA A 249 11.84 15.73 14.84
C ALA A 249 10.53 16.39 14.41
N VAL A 250 10.41 16.72 13.12
CA VAL A 250 9.22 17.37 12.56
C VAL A 250 8.59 16.45 11.51
N VAL A 251 7.50 15.81 11.88
CA VAL A 251 6.81 14.81 11.05
C VAL A 251 5.31 14.79 11.32
N THR A 252 4.54 14.06 10.50
CA THR A 252 3.09 13.81 10.69
C THR A 252 2.80 12.44 11.29
N ASP A 253 3.82 11.63 11.51
CA ASP A 253 3.74 10.25 11.99
C ASP A 253 3.20 10.19 13.42
N ASP A 254 2.62 9.05 13.79
CA ASP A 254 2.20 8.77 15.16
C ASP A 254 3.41 8.77 16.12
N SER A 255 3.16 9.09 17.40
CA SER A 255 4.20 9.21 18.43
C SER A 255 4.90 7.88 18.71
N ARG A 256 6.24 7.91 18.75
CA ARG A 256 7.12 6.78 19.08
C ARG A 256 8.20 7.20 20.06
N PHE A 257 8.86 6.22 20.68
CA PHE A 257 10.05 6.41 21.53
C PHE A 257 9.82 7.31 22.76
N GLY A 258 8.57 7.46 23.23
CA GLY A 258 8.24 8.27 24.41
C GLY A 258 8.49 9.78 24.25
N LEU A 259 8.61 10.24 22.99
CA LEU A 259 8.72 11.66 22.68
C LEU A 259 7.39 12.38 22.93
N ARG A 260 7.48 13.66 23.26
CA ARG A 260 6.30 14.51 23.47
C ARG A 260 5.95 15.26 22.20
N PRO A 261 4.76 15.00 21.60
CA PRO A 261 4.30 15.73 20.44
C PRO A 261 3.90 17.16 20.83
N ARG A 262 4.36 18.13 20.08
CA ARG A 262 3.98 19.54 20.21
C ARG A 262 3.46 20.03 18.86
N ARG A 263 2.34 20.76 18.89
CA ARG A 263 1.82 21.37 17.66
C ARG A 263 2.79 22.43 17.16
N ILE A 264 2.95 22.50 15.86
CA ILE A 264 3.70 23.59 15.24
C ILE A 264 2.70 24.62 14.77
N THR A 265 2.91 25.88 15.15
CA THR A 265 2.01 26.98 14.83
C THR A 265 2.74 28.12 14.11
N ASP A 266 1.98 28.80 13.24
CA ASP A 266 2.39 30.05 12.59
C ASP A 266 1.29 31.10 12.84
N GLY A 267 1.60 32.12 13.65
CA GLY A 267 0.61 33.12 14.07
C GLY A 267 -0.61 32.49 14.75
N GLY A 268 -0.42 31.45 15.56
CA GLY A 268 -1.47 30.71 16.25
C GLY A 268 -2.25 29.71 15.41
N ARG A 269 -1.94 29.54 14.10
CA ARG A 269 -2.55 28.53 13.23
C ARG A 269 -1.67 27.29 13.19
N CYS A 270 -2.25 26.13 13.44
CA CYS A 270 -1.54 24.87 13.34
C CYS A 270 -1.10 24.57 11.90
N LEU A 271 0.11 24.07 11.74
CA LEU A 271 0.54 23.49 10.46
C LEU A 271 -0.11 22.12 10.30
N GLU A 272 -0.87 21.95 9.23
CA GLU A 272 -1.60 20.71 8.94
C GLU A 272 -1.43 20.29 7.49
N VAL A 273 -1.29 19.00 7.27
CA VAL A 273 -1.25 18.37 5.94
C VAL A 273 -2.58 17.68 5.69
N ALA A 274 -3.25 18.02 4.60
CA ALA A 274 -4.47 17.33 4.18
C ALA A 274 -4.13 15.97 3.58
N LEU A 275 -4.91 14.96 3.95
CA LEU A 275 -4.82 13.61 3.42
C LEU A 275 -6.08 13.31 2.63
N HIS A 276 -5.93 12.80 1.43
CA HIS A 276 -7.00 12.53 0.49
C HIS A 276 -7.00 11.09 0.02
N ALA A 277 -8.18 10.47 -0.07
CA ALA A 277 -8.39 9.27 -0.87
C ALA A 277 -8.79 9.69 -2.28
N VAL A 278 -8.20 9.05 -3.27
CA VAL A 278 -8.42 9.30 -4.71
C VAL A 278 -8.67 7.97 -5.40
N TRP A 279 -9.63 7.90 -6.33
CA TRP A 279 -9.90 6.71 -7.14
C TRP A 279 -10.30 7.09 -8.57
N ALA A 280 -10.33 6.10 -9.47
CA ALA A 280 -10.74 6.33 -10.84
C ALA A 280 -12.27 6.43 -10.94
N HIS A 281 -12.79 7.41 -11.69
CA HIS A 281 -14.23 7.60 -11.86
C HIS A 281 -14.88 6.53 -12.75
N ASP A 282 -14.10 5.93 -13.65
CA ASP A 282 -14.48 4.86 -14.58
C ASP A 282 -14.19 3.46 -14.03
N HIS A 283 -13.86 3.35 -12.74
CA HIS A 283 -13.71 2.07 -12.07
C HIS A 283 -15.01 1.26 -12.13
N HIS A 284 -14.92 -0.08 -12.27
CA HIS A 284 -16.10 -0.96 -12.38
C HIS A 284 -17.04 -0.93 -11.16
N ALA A 285 -16.56 -0.51 -10.00
CA ALA A 285 -17.33 -0.44 -8.74
C ALA A 285 -17.13 0.90 -8.01
N PRO A 286 -17.42 2.06 -8.63
CA PRO A 286 -17.09 3.36 -8.04
C PRO A 286 -17.85 3.65 -6.74
N ALA A 287 -19.09 3.19 -6.62
CA ALA A 287 -19.89 3.37 -5.41
C ALA A 287 -19.34 2.57 -4.22
N ALA A 288 -18.80 1.37 -4.46
CA ALA A 288 -18.17 0.56 -3.43
C ALA A 288 -16.83 1.17 -2.97
N LEU A 289 -16.03 1.73 -3.89
CA LEU A 289 -14.81 2.47 -3.56
C LEU A 289 -15.14 3.72 -2.73
N GLU A 290 -16.17 4.48 -3.11
CA GLU A 290 -16.61 5.64 -2.35
C GLU A 290 -17.06 5.25 -0.94
N ALA A 291 -17.84 4.18 -0.80
CA ALA A 291 -18.26 3.67 0.51
C ALA A 291 -17.07 3.28 1.38
N LEU A 292 -16.07 2.62 0.79
CA LEU A 292 -14.85 2.23 1.50
C LEU A 292 -14.00 3.45 1.87
N ALA A 293 -13.88 4.43 0.99
CA ALA A 293 -13.20 5.70 1.28
C ALA A 293 -13.89 6.48 2.41
N ARG A 294 -15.23 6.45 2.49
CA ARG A 294 -15.98 7.04 3.60
C ARG A 294 -15.74 6.30 4.93
N ARG A 295 -15.68 4.96 4.90
CA ARG A 295 -15.29 4.17 6.09
C ARG A 295 -13.87 4.52 6.56
N LEU A 296 -12.95 4.70 5.64
CA LEU A 296 -11.58 5.14 5.95
C LEU A 296 -11.57 6.58 6.51
N GLN A 297 -12.41 7.48 5.99
CA GLN A 297 -12.58 8.83 6.54
C GLN A 297 -13.09 8.78 7.97
N ASP A 298 -14.12 7.97 8.25
CA ASP A 298 -14.68 7.83 9.60
C ASP A 298 -13.65 7.22 10.56
N PHE A 299 -12.87 6.25 10.11
CA PHE A 299 -11.72 5.72 10.86
C PHE A 299 -10.71 6.83 11.21
N CYS A 300 -10.33 7.66 10.23
CA CYS A 300 -9.42 8.77 10.46
C CYS A 300 -10.02 9.80 11.46
N ARG A 301 -11.32 10.09 11.37
CA ARG A 301 -12.01 10.99 12.33
C ARG A 301 -11.99 10.44 13.76
N GLN A 302 -12.21 9.15 13.91
CA GLN A 302 -12.15 8.51 15.24
C GLN A 302 -10.75 8.52 15.82
N ARG A 303 -9.73 8.36 14.97
CA ARG A 303 -8.34 8.27 15.40
C ARG A 303 -7.69 9.63 15.66
N TYR A 304 -7.96 10.62 14.82
CA TYR A 304 -7.29 11.92 14.82
C TYR A 304 -8.20 13.09 15.19
N GLY A 305 -9.46 12.84 15.44
CA GLY A 305 -10.47 13.84 15.81
C GLY A 305 -11.15 14.54 14.61
N PRO A 306 -12.15 15.39 14.86
CA PRO A 306 -12.88 16.10 13.83
C PRO A 306 -12.05 17.28 13.27
N THR A 307 -11.29 17.03 12.22
CA THR A 307 -10.34 18.01 11.64
C THR A 307 -10.88 18.69 10.36
N LEU A 308 -12.18 18.61 10.09
CA LEU A 308 -12.74 19.09 8.82
C LEU A 308 -13.11 20.58 8.80
N ASP A 309 -13.28 21.22 9.95
CA ASP A 309 -13.65 22.64 10.05
C ASP A 309 -12.62 23.35 10.93
N GLY A 310 -11.79 24.19 10.34
CA GLY A 310 -10.65 24.84 10.98
C GLY A 310 -10.94 25.50 12.33
N GLY A 311 -10.65 24.79 13.42
CA GLY A 311 -10.79 25.31 14.77
C GLY A 311 -10.94 24.28 15.90
N GLY A 312 -11.03 22.99 15.59
CA GLY A 312 -11.14 21.94 16.61
C GLY A 312 -9.80 21.61 17.30
N ALA A 313 -9.83 21.35 18.60
CA ALA A 313 -8.69 20.85 19.34
C ALA A 313 -8.29 19.46 18.76
N ALA A 314 -7.17 19.39 18.03
CA ALA A 314 -6.66 18.13 17.53
C ALA A 314 -6.32 17.22 18.72
N VAL A 315 -6.77 15.98 18.64
CA VAL A 315 -6.42 14.93 19.60
C VAL A 315 -4.92 14.65 19.50
N ALA A 316 -4.26 14.42 20.63
CA ALA A 316 -2.86 14.01 20.62
C ALA A 316 -2.71 12.71 19.83
N PRO A 317 -1.60 12.51 19.10
CA PRO A 317 -1.41 11.32 18.28
C PRO A 317 -1.49 10.06 19.16
N PRO A 318 -2.00 8.94 18.63
CA PRO A 318 -2.00 7.67 19.32
C PRO A 318 -0.57 7.30 19.74
N GLY A 319 -0.41 6.83 20.97
CA GLY A 319 0.92 6.51 21.54
C GLY A 319 1.51 7.63 22.42
N ALA A 320 0.95 8.83 22.45
CA ALA A 320 1.26 9.83 23.49
C ALA A 320 0.62 9.35 24.81
N GLY A 321 1.35 8.52 25.56
CA GLY A 321 0.89 7.98 26.84
C GLY A 321 0.50 9.11 27.81
N SER A 322 -0.71 8.99 28.36
CA SER A 322 -1.15 9.77 29.51
C SER A 322 -0.21 9.49 30.68
N CYS A 323 0.73 10.36 30.95
CA CYS A 323 1.40 10.41 32.25
C CYS A 323 0.47 11.08 33.27
N ALA A 324 -0.67 10.44 33.57
CA ALA A 324 -1.41 10.69 34.80
C ALA A 324 -0.80 9.77 35.87
N GLY A 325 -0.24 10.37 36.92
CA GLY A 325 0.47 9.68 37.96
C GLY A 325 -0.38 8.66 38.71
N GLU A 326 0.22 7.52 38.94
CA GLU A 326 -0.04 6.74 40.15
C GLU A 326 1.28 6.55 40.92
N GLY A 327 1.47 7.43 41.88
CA GLY A 327 2.39 7.18 42.94
C GLY A 327 1.85 6.06 43.82
N GLY A 328 2.70 5.12 44.20
CA GLY A 328 2.36 4.19 45.26
C GLY A 328 2.83 2.76 45.07
N LEU A 329 4.11 2.52 44.87
CA LEU A 329 4.68 1.20 45.15
C LEU A 329 5.26 1.21 46.54
N ARG A 330 4.46 0.73 47.48
CA ARG A 330 4.94 0.26 48.79
C ARG A 330 5.92 -0.89 48.57
N ARG A 331 7.17 -0.65 49.00
CA ARG A 331 8.11 -1.71 49.31
C ARG A 331 7.49 -2.60 50.38
N SER A 332 7.36 -3.86 50.14
CA SER A 332 7.30 -4.88 51.17
C SER A 332 8.36 -5.94 50.87
N VAL A 333 9.24 -6.05 51.85
CA VAL A 333 10.31 -7.03 51.98
C VAL A 333 9.68 -8.38 52.31
N LEU A 334 10.02 -9.41 51.59
CA LEU A 334 10.53 -10.69 52.07
C LEU A 334 10.95 -11.55 50.88
#